data_8fdb0739ced13f30adf558b1bb82b88a
#
_entry.id   8fdb0739ced13f30adf558b1bb82b88a
#
_cell.length_a   1.000
_cell.length_b   1.000
_cell.length_c   1.000
_cell.angle_alpha   90.00
_cell.angle_beta   90.00
_cell.angle_gamma   90.00
#
_symmetry.space_group_name_H-M   'P 1'
#
loop_
_entity.id
_entity.type
_entity.pdbx_description
1 polymer ?
#
loop_
_entity_poly.entity_id
_entity_poly.type
_entity_poly.pdbx_seq_one_letter_code
_entity_poly.pdbx_strand_id
1 'polypeptide(L)'
;MLAESPSILITDNDQRFRDTVLEVLRPAGYRMIEAEDGIEAVEIVRHKEVHVVLLDMHMPRQTGLETLRLMKQFKALLPCILLSAQMDDDLEQEAREAQAFEVLYKPISRVDLTSVIEQALARTYGLS
;
A
#
# COMPACT_ATOMS: atom_id res chain seq x y z
N MET A 1 6.10 -0.98 -19.81
CA MET A 1 5.69 0.42 -19.59
C MET A 1 4.17 0.52 -19.52
N LEU A 2 3.67 1.28 -18.58
CA LEU A 2 2.23 1.47 -18.43
C LEU A 2 1.76 2.59 -19.35
N ALA A 3 0.66 2.36 -20.07
CA ALA A 3 0.09 3.35 -20.98
C ALA A 3 -0.63 4.47 -20.22
N GLU A 4 -1.08 4.18 -19.02
CA GLU A 4 -1.81 5.12 -18.16
C GLU A 4 -1.08 5.33 -16.84
N SER A 5 -1.50 6.33 -16.09
CA SER A 5 -0.93 6.58 -14.76
C SER A 5 -1.11 5.37 -13.85
N PRO A 6 -0.09 5.00 -13.08
CA PRO A 6 -0.23 3.90 -12.13
C PRO A 6 -1.33 4.13 -11.10
N SER A 7 -2.01 3.07 -10.73
CA SER A 7 -3.08 3.09 -9.73
C SER A 7 -2.54 2.68 -8.37
N ILE A 8 -2.76 3.52 -7.37
CA ILE A 8 -2.31 3.29 -6.00
C ILE A 8 -3.55 3.13 -5.11
N LEU A 9 -3.62 2.03 -4.38
CA LEU A 9 -4.68 1.79 -3.43
C LEU A 9 -4.20 2.17 -2.03
N ILE A 10 -4.92 3.08 -1.37
CA ILE A 10 -4.69 3.40 0.04
C ILE A 10 -5.78 2.76 0.89
N THR A 11 -5.37 1.94 1.85
CA THR A 11 -6.28 1.20 2.73
C THR A 11 -6.04 1.63 4.18
N ASP A 12 -7.00 2.31 4.76
CA ASP A 12 -6.93 2.80 6.13
C ASP A 12 -8.35 3.14 6.58
N ASN A 13 -8.70 2.83 7.82
CA ASN A 13 -10.02 3.17 8.32
C ASN A 13 -10.15 4.64 8.73
N ASP A 14 -9.05 5.39 8.73
CA ASP A 14 -9.04 6.81 9.05
C ASP A 14 -9.11 7.64 7.77
N GLN A 15 -10.25 8.29 7.56
CA GLN A 15 -10.47 9.15 6.39
C GLN A 15 -9.45 10.28 6.31
N ARG A 16 -9.09 10.87 7.45
CA ARG A 16 -8.13 11.98 7.46
C ARG A 16 -6.76 11.55 6.94
N PHE A 17 -6.35 10.36 7.33
CA PHE A 17 -5.07 9.83 6.86
C PHE A 17 -5.13 9.56 5.35
N ARG A 18 -6.23 8.97 4.87
CA ARG A 18 -6.39 8.74 3.43
C ARG A 18 -6.34 10.05 2.67
N ASP A 19 -7.02 11.10 3.17
CA ASP A 19 -7.00 12.41 2.53
C ASP A 19 -5.60 12.99 2.43
N THR A 20 -4.80 12.82 3.48
CA THR A 20 -3.40 13.27 3.49
C THR A 20 -2.58 12.57 2.42
N VAL A 21 -2.76 11.26 2.27
CA VAL A 21 -2.07 10.48 1.24
C VAL A 21 -2.49 10.95 -0.16
N LEU A 22 -3.79 11.19 -0.34
CA LEU A 22 -4.32 11.68 -1.63
C LEU A 22 -3.72 13.03 -2.00
N GLU A 23 -3.56 13.93 -1.03
CA GLU A 23 -2.97 15.24 -1.26
C GLU A 23 -1.53 15.16 -1.75
N VAL A 24 -0.81 14.13 -1.33
CA VAL A 24 0.58 13.92 -1.75
C VAL A 24 0.66 13.26 -3.12
N LEU A 25 -0.12 12.22 -3.34
CA LEU A 25 0.07 11.35 -4.50
C LEU A 25 -0.72 11.75 -5.75
N ARG A 26 -1.89 12.37 -5.61
CA ARG A 26 -2.61 12.86 -6.79
C ARG A 26 -1.83 13.88 -7.61
N PRO A 27 -1.24 14.92 -6.98
CA PRO A 27 -0.44 15.88 -7.74
C PRO A 27 0.77 15.26 -8.43
N ALA A 28 1.26 14.12 -7.91
CA ALA A 28 2.38 13.40 -8.52
C ALA A 28 1.96 12.61 -9.77
N GLY A 29 0.65 12.57 -10.10
CA GLY A 29 0.15 11.95 -11.31
C GLY A 29 -0.42 10.55 -11.13
N TYR A 30 -0.53 10.05 -9.91
CA TYR A 30 -1.07 8.72 -9.66
C TYR A 30 -2.59 8.72 -9.62
N ARG A 31 -3.18 7.61 -10.08
CA ARG A 31 -4.62 7.36 -9.92
C ARG A 31 -4.82 6.75 -8.54
N MET A 32 -5.65 7.39 -7.74
CA MET A 32 -5.85 6.97 -6.35
C MET A 32 -7.15 6.21 -6.17
N ILE A 33 -7.08 5.10 -5.46
CA ILE A 33 -8.25 4.28 -5.08
C ILE A 33 -8.20 4.18 -3.55
N GLU A 34 -9.36 4.25 -2.90
CA GLU A 34 -9.46 4.18 -1.45
C GLU A 34 -10.22 2.95 -0.98
N ALA A 35 -9.79 2.39 0.13
CA ALA A 35 -10.52 1.34 0.85
C ALA A 35 -10.52 1.66 2.34
N GLU A 36 -11.61 1.40 3.02
CA GLU A 36 -11.75 1.65 4.46
C GLU A 36 -11.21 0.51 5.31
N ASP A 37 -11.14 -0.70 4.77
CA ASP A 37 -10.67 -1.86 5.49
C ASP A 37 -10.05 -2.89 4.54
N GLY A 38 -9.47 -3.93 5.13
CA GLY A 38 -8.78 -4.95 4.36
C GLY A 38 -9.70 -5.80 3.49
N ILE A 39 -10.94 -5.99 3.91
CA ILE A 39 -11.90 -6.79 3.14
C ILE A 39 -12.24 -6.06 1.85
N GLU A 40 -12.53 -4.78 1.93
CA GLU A 40 -12.76 -3.95 0.75
C GLU A 40 -11.54 -3.89 -0.16
N ALA A 41 -10.36 -3.75 0.45
CA ALA A 41 -9.12 -3.69 -0.31
C ALA A 41 -8.88 -4.96 -1.14
N VAL A 42 -9.13 -6.13 -0.56
CA VAL A 42 -9.00 -7.41 -1.28
C VAL A 42 -9.94 -7.45 -2.48
N GLU A 43 -11.20 -7.04 -2.29
CA GLU A 43 -12.18 -7.00 -3.38
C GLU A 43 -11.74 -6.07 -4.51
N ILE A 44 -11.20 -4.90 -4.17
CA ILE A 44 -10.71 -3.95 -5.16
C ILE A 44 -9.57 -4.56 -5.96
N VAL A 45 -8.60 -5.19 -5.29
CA VAL A 45 -7.44 -5.79 -5.95
C VAL A 45 -7.86 -6.95 -6.87
N ARG A 46 -8.92 -7.68 -6.49
CA ARG A 46 -9.43 -8.78 -7.33
C ARG A 46 -10.06 -8.30 -8.62
N HIS A 47 -10.68 -7.13 -8.62
CA HIS A 47 -11.52 -6.67 -9.73
C HIS A 47 -11.01 -5.45 -10.49
N LYS A 48 -10.01 -4.77 -9.97
CA LYS A 48 -9.44 -3.58 -10.60
C LYS A 48 -7.94 -3.71 -10.75
N GLU A 49 -7.38 -2.99 -11.70
CA GLU A 49 -5.95 -2.90 -11.87
C GLU A 49 -5.36 -2.00 -10.79
N VAL A 50 -4.52 -2.56 -9.93
CA VAL A 50 -3.83 -1.84 -8.87
C VAL A 50 -2.35 -2.14 -9.00
N HIS A 51 -1.51 -1.11 -8.96
CA HIS A 51 -0.07 -1.27 -9.15
C HIS A 51 0.71 -1.28 -7.84
N VAL A 52 0.25 -0.53 -6.84
CA VAL A 52 0.86 -0.50 -5.50
C VAL A 52 -0.24 -0.40 -4.47
N VAL A 53 -0.09 -1.09 -3.35
CA VAL A 53 -1.04 -1.03 -2.23
C VAL A 53 -0.36 -0.49 -0.99
N LEU A 54 -0.99 0.49 -0.36
CA LEU A 54 -0.63 0.99 0.96
C LEU A 54 -1.66 0.42 1.95
N LEU A 55 -1.19 -0.28 2.97
CA LEU A 55 -2.05 -0.97 3.94
C LEU A 55 -1.73 -0.53 5.36
N ASP A 56 -2.68 0.09 6.04
CA ASP A 56 -2.55 0.34 7.47
C ASP A 56 -2.50 -1.01 8.19
N MET A 57 -1.54 -1.16 9.10
CA MET A 57 -1.41 -2.40 9.87
C MET A 57 -2.59 -2.61 10.82
N HIS A 58 -3.09 -1.54 11.42
CA HIS A 58 -4.11 -1.61 12.47
C HIS A 58 -5.50 -1.26 11.95
N MET A 59 -6.18 -2.26 11.41
CA MET A 59 -7.55 -2.12 10.93
C MET A 59 -8.46 -3.11 11.67
N PRO A 60 -9.75 -2.76 11.86
CA PRO A 60 -10.69 -3.71 12.49
C PRO A 60 -10.92 -4.92 11.59
N ARG A 61 -11.23 -6.05 12.20
CA ARG A 61 -11.60 -7.33 11.57
C ARG A 61 -10.45 -8.02 10.82
N GLN A 62 -9.64 -7.29 10.07
CA GLN A 62 -8.55 -7.87 9.29
C GLN A 62 -7.37 -6.90 9.28
N THR A 63 -6.24 -7.34 9.81
CA THR A 63 -5.04 -6.49 9.88
C THR A 63 -4.44 -6.26 8.49
N GLY A 64 -3.56 -5.26 8.39
CA GLY A 64 -2.82 -5.03 7.16
C GLY A 64 -1.99 -6.22 6.74
N LEU A 65 -1.36 -6.89 7.69
CA LEU A 65 -0.56 -8.08 7.40
C LEU A 65 -1.41 -9.24 6.89
N GLU A 66 -2.56 -9.49 7.52
CA GLU A 66 -3.50 -10.51 7.04
C GLU A 66 -4.00 -10.20 5.63
N THR A 67 -4.32 -8.92 5.39
CA THR A 67 -4.77 -8.46 4.08
C THR A 67 -3.70 -8.67 3.02
N LEU A 68 -2.45 -8.34 3.35
CA LEU A 68 -1.31 -8.53 2.46
C LEU A 68 -1.16 -10.00 2.06
N ARG A 69 -1.24 -10.89 3.05
CA ARG A 69 -1.13 -12.32 2.79
C ARG A 69 -2.20 -12.84 1.85
N LEU A 70 -3.43 -12.35 2.01
CA LEU A 70 -4.53 -12.71 1.12
C LEU A 70 -4.28 -12.20 -0.31
N MET A 71 -3.85 -10.95 -0.45
CA MET A 71 -3.55 -10.38 -1.75
C MET A 71 -2.46 -11.15 -2.48
N LYS A 72 -1.43 -11.58 -1.76
CA LYS A 72 -0.31 -12.32 -2.35
C LYS A 72 -0.72 -13.69 -2.88
N GLN A 73 -1.83 -14.26 -2.41
CA GLN A 73 -2.31 -15.54 -2.90
C GLN A 73 -2.77 -15.49 -4.35
N PHE A 74 -3.26 -14.34 -4.80
CA PHE A 74 -3.72 -14.22 -6.18
C PHE A 74 -2.98 -13.14 -6.99
N LYS A 75 -2.20 -12.30 -6.33
CA LYS A 75 -1.34 -11.31 -7.01
C LYS A 75 0.02 -11.28 -6.33
N ALA A 76 0.78 -12.34 -6.53
CA ALA A 76 2.05 -12.56 -5.81
C ALA A 76 3.07 -11.43 -6.01
N LEU A 77 3.07 -10.77 -7.16
CA LEU A 77 4.05 -9.72 -7.47
C LEU A 77 3.56 -8.30 -7.14
N LEU A 78 2.33 -8.15 -6.66
CA LEU A 78 1.80 -6.84 -6.30
C LEU A 78 2.57 -6.28 -5.10
N PRO A 79 3.24 -5.12 -5.25
CA PRO A 79 3.97 -4.55 -4.11
C PRO A 79 2.99 -3.97 -3.10
N CYS A 80 3.11 -4.44 -1.86
CA CYS A 80 2.29 -3.99 -0.73
C CYS A 80 3.19 -3.35 0.31
N ILE A 81 2.84 -2.15 0.74
CA ILE A 81 3.58 -1.37 1.73
C ILE A 81 2.72 -1.30 2.98
N LEU A 82 3.26 -1.76 4.10
CA LEU A 82 2.56 -1.69 5.38
C LEU A 82 2.86 -0.37 6.07
N LEU A 83 1.84 0.20 6.68
CA LEU A 83 1.93 1.46 7.42
C LEU A 83 1.60 1.17 8.88
N SER A 84 2.46 1.58 9.81
CA SER A 84 2.26 1.30 11.22
C SER A 84 2.49 2.55 12.06
N ALA A 85 1.74 2.68 13.15
CA ALA A 85 1.92 3.78 14.10
C ALA A 85 3.06 3.50 15.09
N GLN A 86 3.51 2.25 15.20
CA GLN A 86 4.52 1.85 16.17
C GLN A 86 5.59 0.98 15.53
N MET A 87 6.84 1.25 15.89
CA MET A 87 7.94 0.38 15.48
C MET A 87 7.84 -0.93 16.27
N ASP A 88 8.01 -2.04 15.55
CA ASP A 88 7.88 -3.37 16.12
C ASP A 88 8.75 -4.32 15.29
N ASP A 89 9.79 -4.86 15.91
CA ASP A 89 10.73 -5.76 15.25
C ASP A 89 10.03 -7.04 14.77
N ASP A 90 9.06 -7.53 15.55
CA ASP A 90 8.30 -8.72 15.16
C ASP A 90 7.45 -8.44 13.92
N LEU A 91 6.83 -7.26 13.85
CA LEU A 91 6.08 -6.85 12.68
C LEU A 91 6.97 -6.76 11.44
N GLU A 92 8.15 -6.18 11.58
CA GLU A 92 9.07 -6.06 10.46
C GLU A 92 9.50 -7.43 9.95
N GLN A 93 9.76 -8.37 10.85
CA GLN A 93 10.13 -9.72 10.44
C GLN A 93 8.96 -10.45 9.77
N GLU A 94 7.76 -10.37 10.35
CA GLU A 94 6.57 -10.97 9.76
C GLU A 94 6.24 -10.37 8.38
N ALA A 95 6.42 -9.05 8.26
CA ALA A 95 6.21 -8.36 7.00
C ALA A 95 7.19 -8.85 5.93
N ARG A 96 8.45 -9.02 6.31
CA ARG A 96 9.47 -9.53 5.39
C ARG A 96 9.14 -10.95 4.94
N GLU A 97 8.74 -11.80 5.87
CA GLU A 97 8.36 -13.18 5.58
C GLU A 97 7.13 -13.25 4.68
N ALA A 98 6.21 -12.31 4.83
CA ALA A 98 5.01 -12.22 3.99
C ALA A 98 5.28 -11.48 2.67
N GLN A 99 6.53 -11.08 2.42
CA GLN A 99 6.95 -10.41 1.20
C GLN A 99 6.33 -9.03 0.99
N ALA A 100 6.18 -8.26 2.08
CA ALA A 100 5.85 -6.85 2.00
C ALA A 100 6.99 -6.14 1.26
N PHE A 101 6.67 -5.14 0.47
CA PHE A 101 7.69 -4.36 -0.21
C PHE A 101 8.48 -3.52 0.79
N GLU A 102 7.77 -2.90 1.74
CA GLU A 102 8.37 -2.03 2.76
C GLU A 102 7.41 -1.88 3.93
N VAL A 103 7.94 -1.47 5.09
CA VAL A 103 7.14 -1.03 6.24
C VAL A 103 7.51 0.42 6.52
N LEU A 104 6.52 1.29 6.56
CA LEU A 104 6.72 2.70 6.90
C LEU A 104 6.01 3.01 8.22
N TYR A 105 6.59 3.92 9.00
CA TYR A 105 6.05 4.29 10.31
C TYR A 105 5.44 5.69 10.27
N LYS A 106 4.24 5.80 10.83
CA LYS A 106 3.53 7.08 10.91
C LYS A 106 4.15 7.96 12.00
N PRO A 107 4.23 9.27 11.81
CA PRO A 107 3.78 10.02 10.63
C PRO A 107 4.76 9.86 9.47
N ILE A 108 4.22 9.73 8.26
CA ILE A 108 5.03 9.47 7.06
C ILE A 108 5.26 10.80 6.35
N SER A 109 6.53 11.11 6.06
CA SER A 109 6.85 12.33 5.33
C SER A 109 6.43 12.21 3.87
N ARG A 110 6.19 13.35 3.23
CA ARG A 110 5.91 13.40 1.81
C ARG A 110 7.04 12.75 1.00
N VAL A 111 8.29 13.03 1.38
CA VAL A 111 9.46 12.49 0.69
C VAL A 111 9.49 10.97 0.79
N ASP A 112 9.30 10.42 1.98
CA ASP A 112 9.34 8.98 2.19
C ASP A 112 8.20 8.27 1.45
N LEU A 113 7.01 8.85 1.49
CA LEU A 113 5.85 8.27 0.80
C LEU A 113 6.07 8.24 -0.72
N THR A 114 6.49 9.36 -1.28
CA THR A 114 6.75 9.45 -2.71
C THR A 114 7.87 8.52 -3.13
N SER A 115 8.96 8.48 -2.34
CA SER A 115 10.12 7.65 -2.64
C SER A 115 9.78 6.16 -2.65
N VAL A 116 9.01 5.68 -1.67
CA VAL A 116 8.67 4.25 -1.61
C VAL A 116 7.77 3.84 -2.78
N ILE A 117 6.86 4.72 -3.18
CA ILE A 117 6.00 4.45 -4.34
C ILE A 117 6.85 4.36 -5.62
N GLU A 118 7.76 5.31 -5.81
CA GLU A 118 8.65 5.30 -6.97
C GLU A 118 9.50 4.03 -7.01
N GLN A 119 10.05 3.63 -5.87
CA GLN A 119 10.85 2.41 -5.78
C GLN A 119 10.02 1.16 -6.08
N ALA A 120 8.80 1.09 -5.57
CA ALA A 120 7.91 -0.04 -5.82
C ALA A 120 7.60 -0.17 -7.31
N LEU A 121 7.29 0.95 -7.94
CA LEU A 121 7.00 0.96 -9.38
C LEU A 121 8.22 0.60 -10.20
N ALA A 122 9.39 1.14 -9.85
CA ALA A 122 10.63 0.87 -10.59
C ALA A 122 11.03 -0.59 -10.50
N ARG A 123 11.03 -1.16 -9.29
CA ARG A 123 11.47 -2.53 -9.08
C ARG A 123 10.49 -3.58 -9.58
N THR A 124 9.19 -3.29 -9.48
CA THR A 124 8.16 -4.27 -9.88
C THR A 124 7.84 -4.20 -11.36
N TYR A 125 7.77 -2.99 -11.91
CA TYR A 125 7.30 -2.78 -13.29
C TYR A 125 8.35 -2.18 -14.22
N GLY A 126 9.55 -1.89 -13.73
CA GLY A 126 10.59 -1.28 -14.52
C GLY A 126 10.34 0.18 -14.87
N LEU A 127 9.52 0.88 -14.09
CA LEU A 127 9.23 2.29 -14.29
C LEU A 127 10.25 3.15 -13.56
N SER A 128 10.72 4.20 -14.19
CA SER A 128 11.70 5.12 -13.58
C SER A 128 11.15 6.52 -13.47
#